data_e19d54571431de3ef907897ffdcd0c05
#
_entry.id   e19d54571431de3ef907897ffdcd0c05
#
_cell.length_a   1.000
_cell.length_b   1.000
_cell.length_c   1.000
_cell.angle_alpha   90.00
_cell.angle_beta   90.00
_cell.angle_gamma   90.00
#
_symmetry.space_group_name_H-M   'P 1'
#
loop_
_entity.id
_entity.type
_entity.pdbx_description
1 polymer ?
#
loop_
_entity_poly.entity_id
_entity_poly.type
_entity_poly.pdbx_seq_one_letter_code
_entity_poly.pdbx_strand_id
1 'polypeptide(L)'
;HIPKSTISSDGSKMMKSLANNLKKKIFSQDSAIMELTRVIKANKAGLSESNKPIGSFVFAGPSGVGKTELSKELAKLLGIAFIKFDMSEYMEPHSISRLIGAPAGYVGFEQGGLLVDAVRKSPYCVLLLDEIEKAHSDIYNILLQILDSASLTDNLGNRADFKNVIIIMTSNAGSKDSNTLGFNAALQHKND
;
A
#
# COMPACT_ATOMS: atom_id res chain seq x y z
N HIS A 1 -12.97 -1.46 17.39
CA HIS A 1 -12.57 -0.47 18.42
C HIS A 1 -11.31 0.22 17.93
N ILE A 2 -11.44 1.47 17.48
CA ILE A 2 -10.28 2.35 17.34
C ILE A 2 -9.67 2.48 18.74
N PRO A 3 -8.37 2.24 18.95
CA PRO A 3 -7.78 2.51 20.24
C PRO A 3 -8.10 3.96 20.64
N LYS A 4 -8.71 4.16 21.82
CA LYS A 4 -9.09 5.50 22.33
C LYS A 4 -7.92 6.49 22.40
N SER A 5 -6.68 5.99 22.35
CA SER A 5 -5.44 6.79 22.26
C SER A 5 -5.29 7.61 20.98
N THR A 6 -6.06 7.30 19.92
CA THR A 6 -6.00 8.04 18.65
C THR A 6 -6.92 9.26 18.59
N ILE A 7 -7.82 9.43 19.57
CA ILE A 7 -8.78 10.55 19.66
C ILE A 7 -8.32 11.59 20.71
N SER A 8 -7.31 11.27 21.51
CA SER A 8 -6.77 12.14 22.53
C SER A 8 -5.80 13.20 21.96
N SER A 9 -5.49 14.21 22.76
CA SER A 9 -4.45 15.23 22.46
C SER A 9 -3.11 14.61 22.04
N ASP A 10 -2.82 13.38 22.46
CA ASP A 10 -1.62 12.63 22.09
C ASP A 10 -1.66 12.13 20.64
N GLY A 11 -2.83 11.74 20.13
CA GLY A 11 -2.99 11.37 18.72
C GLY A 11 -2.73 12.54 17.76
N SER A 12 -3.13 13.76 18.14
CA SER A 12 -2.83 14.97 17.38
C SER A 12 -1.34 15.30 17.38
N LYS A 13 -0.68 15.19 18.55
CA LYS A 13 0.79 15.38 18.67
C LYS A 13 1.56 14.33 17.87
N MET A 14 1.14 13.05 17.96
CA MET A 14 1.72 11.95 17.21
C MET A 14 1.63 12.18 15.71
N MET A 15 0.47 12.64 15.19
CA MET A 15 0.30 12.97 13.78
C MET A 15 1.12 14.19 13.33
N LYS A 16 1.32 15.18 14.20
CA LYS A 16 2.21 16.32 13.90
C LYS A 16 3.67 15.88 13.78
N SER A 17 4.09 14.92 14.59
CA SER A 17 5.47 14.41 14.61
C SER A 17 5.72 13.23 13.67
N LEU A 18 4.69 12.67 13.00
CA LEU A 18 4.80 11.45 12.20
C LEU A 18 5.91 11.55 11.14
N ALA A 19 5.94 12.64 10.36
CA ALA A 19 6.97 12.85 9.35
C ALA A 19 8.38 12.88 9.97
N ASN A 20 8.55 13.61 11.08
CA ASN A 20 9.85 13.72 11.75
C ASN A 20 10.31 12.38 12.34
N ASN A 21 9.38 11.59 12.85
CA ASN A 21 9.70 10.27 13.41
C ASN A 21 10.07 9.27 12.32
N LEU A 22 9.41 9.32 11.16
CA LEU A 22 9.80 8.51 9.99
C LEU A 22 11.17 8.93 9.46
N LYS A 23 11.44 10.23 9.30
CA LYS A 23 12.73 10.76 8.81
C LYS A 23 13.92 10.38 9.70
N LYS A 24 13.71 10.20 11.00
CA LYS A 24 14.76 9.73 11.92
C LYS A 24 15.19 8.29 11.66
N LYS A 25 14.34 7.49 11.04
CA LYS A 25 14.57 6.05 10.83
C LYS A 25 14.85 5.70 9.37
N ILE A 26 14.26 6.46 8.46
CA ILE A 26 14.33 6.20 7.02
C ILE A 26 15.04 7.38 6.37
N PHE A 27 16.20 7.11 5.79
CA PHE A 27 17.04 8.12 5.15
C PHE A 27 16.74 8.21 3.65
N SER A 28 16.92 9.42 3.10
CA SER A 28 16.82 9.68 1.64
C SER A 28 15.44 9.42 1.02
N GLN A 29 14.34 9.43 1.83
CA GLN A 29 12.97 9.21 1.37
C GLN A 29 12.05 10.38 1.79
N ASP A 30 12.59 11.59 1.91
CA ASP A 30 11.88 12.74 2.46
C ASP A 30 10.59 13.09 1.70
N SER A 31 10.62 13.07 0.37
CA SER A 31 9.46 13.36 -0.47
C SER A 31 8.33 12.33 -0.27
N ALA A 32 8.68 11.04 -0.26
CA ALA A 32 7.72 9.96 -0.02
C ALA A 32 7.10 10.06 1.39
N ILE A 33 7.90 10.35 2.43
CA ILE A 33 7.45 10.54 3.80
C ILE A 33 6.51 11.74 3.92
N MET A 34 6.82 12.85 3.26
CA MET A 34 5.99 14.06 3.30
C MET A 34 4.64 13.82 2.65
N GLU A 35 4.60 13.23 1.45
CA GLU A 35 3.35 12.95 0.74
C GLU A 35 2.47 11.95 1.49
N LEU A 36 3.05 10.85 1.96
CA LEU A 36 2.37 9.85 2.77
C LEU A 36 1.75 10.47 4.03
N THR A 37 2.52 11.30 4.73
CA THR A 37 2.04 11.97 5.95
C THR A 37 0.93 12.97 5.63
N ARG A 38 1.02 13.69 4.51
CA ARG A 38 0.01 14.65 4.05
C ARG A 38 -1.34 13.95 3.82
N VAL A 39 -1.33 12.85 3.08
CA VAL A 39 -2.56 12.08 2.75
C VAL A 39 -3.20 11.51 4.02
N ILE A 40 -2.41 10.90 4.92
CA ILE A 40 -2.92 10.36 6.18
C ILE A 40 -3.54 11.45 7.06
N LYS A 41 -2.91 12.63 7.13
CA LYS A 41 -3.46 13.78 7.88
C LYS A 41 -4.76 14.28 7.28
N ALA A 42 -4.85 14.39 5.95
CA ALA A 42 -6.06 14.82 5.24
C ALA A 42 -7.22 13.84 5.50
N ASN A 43 -6.96 12.54 5.42
CA ASN A 43 -7.96 11.52 5.73
C ASN A 43 -8.47 11.63 7.17
N LYS A 44 -7.57 11.77 8.15
CA LYS A 44 -7.97 11.97 9.56
C LYS A 44 -8.72 13.27 9.82
N ALA A 45 -8.51 14.29 9.01
CA ALA A 45 -9.28 15.55 9.06
C ALA A 45 -10.65 15.44 8.38
N GLY A 46 -11.02 14.26 7.85
CA GLY A 46 -12.30 14.06 7.17
C GLY A 46 -12.36 14.65 5.76
N LEU A 47 -11.22 14.98 5.17
CA LEU A 47 -11.12 15.59 3.84
C LEU A 47 -10.99 14.55 2.71
N SER A 48 -11.18 13.27 3.02
CA SER A 48 -11.07 12.17 2.05
C SER A 48 -12.45 11.64 1.66
N GLU A 49 -12.52 11.02 0.49
CA GLU A 49 -13.72 10.33 0.03
C GLU A 49 -14.05 9.13 0.94
N SER A 50 -15.34 9.00 1.31
CA SER A 50 -15.80 7.98 2.26
C SER A 50 -15.66 6.54 1.76
N ASN A 51 -15.55 6.36 0.44
CA ASN A 51 -15.52 5.04 -0.21
C ASN A 51 -14.13 4.67 -0.77
N LYS A 52 -13.09 5.30 -0.29
CA LYS A 52 -11.70 5.01 -0.69
C LYS A 52 -10.88 4.55 0.51
N PRO A 53 -9.78 3.81 0.30
CA PRO A 53 -8.78 3.56 1.35
C PRO A 53 -8.25 4.88 1.95
N ILE A 54 -7.62 4.81 3.13
CA ILE A 54 -6.97 5.99 3.75
C ILE A 54 -6.00 6.68 2.79
N GLY A 55 -5.26 5.87 2.04
CA GLY A 55 -4.35 6.32 1.00
C GLY A 55 -3.77 5.13 0.26
N SER A 56 -3.38 5.35 -0.99
CA SER A 56 -2.75 4.34 -1.85
C SER A 56 -1.50 4.95 -2.48
N PHE A 57 -0.38 4.26 -2.33
CA PHE A 57 0.93 4.77 -2.72
C PHE A 57 1.69 3.74 -3.53
N VAL A 58 2.43 4.21 -4.53
CA VAL A 58 3.40 3.41 -5.28
C VAL A 58 4.79 3.94 -4.98
N PHE A 59 5.64 3.11 -4.40
CA PHE A 59 7.04 3.41 -4.13
C PHE A 59 7.91 2.74 -5.18
N ALA A 60 8.31 3.50 -6.19
CA ALA A 60 9.20 3.05 -7.24
C ALA A 60 10.67 3.41 -6.92
N GLY A 61 11.61 2.53 -7.24
CA GLY A 61 13.03 2.76 -7.04
C GLY A 61 13.84 1.48 -6.87
N PRO A 62 15.17 1.55 -6.83
CA PRO A 62 16.02 0.38 -6.72
C PRO A 62 15.77 -0.42 -5.44
N SER A 63 16.17 -1.69 -5.45
CA SER A 63 16.09 -2.54 -4.27
C SER A 63 16.99 -1.99 -3.16
N GLY A 64 16.62 -2.19 -1.90
CA GLY A 64 17.43 -1.82 -0.74
C GLY A 64 17.32 -0.35 -0.29
N VAL A 65 16.54 0.50 -0.96
CA VAL A 65 16.37 1.92 -0.57
C VAL A 65 15.41 2.15 0.61
N GLY A 66 14.90 1.09 1.24
CA GLY A 66 14.06 1.20 2.44
C GLY A 66 12.55 1.24 2.21
N LYS A 67 12.04 0.92 1.01
CA LYS A 67 10.59 0.93 0.70
C LYS A 67 9.77 0.07 1.67
N THR A 68 10.18 -1.16 1.88
CA THR A 68 9.52 -2.11 2.80
C THR A 68 9.65 -1.65 4.26
N GLU A 69 10.81 -1.15 4.65
CA GLU A 69 11.05 -0.67 6.01
C GLU A 69 10.23 0.57 6.33
N LEU A 70 10.07 1.49 5.38
CA LEU A 70 9.19 2.66 5.53
C LEU A 70 7.75 2.23 5.85
N SER A 71 7.23 1.22 5.13
CA SER A 71 5.88 0.70 5.33
C SER A 71 5.70 0.08 6.72
N LYS A 72 6.69 -0.68 7.18
CA LYS A 72 6.70 -1.33 8.48
C LYS A 72 6.80 -0.32 9.64
N GLU A 73 7.70 0.66 9.53
CA GLU A 73 7.83 1.71 10.54
C GLU A 73 6.61 2.62 10.59
N LEU A 74 5.94 2.86 9.44
CA LEU A 74 4.67 3.56 9.41
C LEU A 74 3.61 2.85 10.26
N ALA A 75 3.42 1.54 10.03
CA ALA A 75 2.45 0.74 10.79
C ALA A 75 2.75 0.79 12.30
N LYS A 76 4.01 0.64 12.66
CA LYS A 76 4.47 0.72 14.05
C LYS A 76 4.19 2.07 14.70
N LEU A 77 4.50 3.17 14.02
CA LEU A 77 4.24 4.52 14.51
C LEU A 77 2.76 4.84 14.63
N LEU A 78 1.92 4.28 13.74
CA LEU A 78 0.47 4.44 13.81
C LEU A 78 -0.20 3.50 14.81
N GLY A 79 0.51 2.50 15.32
CA GLY A 79 -0.03 1.48 16.24
C GLY A 79 -1.06 0.57 15.58
N ILE A 80 -0.92 0.30 14.26
CA ILE A 80 -1.81 -0.54 13.47
C ILE A 80 -1.06 -1.77 12.93
N ALA A 81 -1.81 -2.76 12.44
CA ALA A 81 -1.22 -3.98 11.90
C ALA A 81 -0.39 -3.71 10.64
N PHE A 82 0.62 -4.53 10.41
CA PHE A 82 1.39 -4.58 9.17
C PHE A 82 1.13 -5.91 8.47
N ILE A 83 0.62 -5.85 7.25
CA ILE A 83 0.32 -7.02 6.41
C ILE A 83 1.16 -6.89 5.14
N LYS A 84 1.91 -7.94 4.80
CA LYS A 84 2.75 -7.97 3.61
C LYS A 84 2.37 -9.16 2.73
N PHE A 85 2.22 -8.90 1.44
CA PHE A 85 2.17 -9.90 0.38
C PHE A 85 3.30 -9.63 -0.61
N ASP A 86 4.08 -10.66 -0.90
CA ASP A 86 5.10 -10.63 -1.94
C ASP A 86 4.47 -11.05 -3.27
N MET A 87 4.41 -10.13 -4.22
CA MET A 87 3.74 -10.37 -5.48
C MET A 87 4.49 -11.34 -6.39
N SER A 88 5.74 -11.65 -6.09
CA SER A 88 6.48 -12.72 -6.77
C SER A 88 5.87 -14.12 -6.52
N GLU A 89 5.12 -14.29 -5.44
CA GLU A 89 4.36 -15.54 -5.17
C GLU A 89 3.07 -15.63 -5.97
N TYR A 90 2.66 -14.55 -6.65
CA TYR A 90 1.39 -14.41 -7.37
C TYR A 90 1.59 -14.08 -8.86
N MET A 91 2.65 -14.64 -9.45
CA MET A 91 2.97 -14.48 -10.88
C MET A 91 2.07 -15.34 -11.77
N GLU A 92 1.65 -16.50 -11.27
CA GLU A 92 0.90 -17.49 -12.04
C GLU A 92 -0.61 -17.37 -11.79
N PRO A 93 -1.46 -17.63 -12.81
CA PRO A 93 -2.92 -17.52 -12.67
C PRO A 93 -3.50 -18.33 -11.50
N HIS A 94 -2.97 -19.52 -11.24
CA HIS A 94 -3.46 -20.37 -10.15
C HIS A 94 -3.12 -19.84 -8.76
N SER A 95 -2.08 -19.00 -8.63
CA SER A 95 -1.72 -18.41 -7.34
C SER A 95 -2.68 -17.31 -6.90
N ILE A 96 -3.40 -16.70 -7.83
CA ILE A 96 -4.42 -15.68 -7.55
C ILE A 96 -5.55 -16.27 -6.70
N SER A 97 -5.91 -17.54 -6.96
CA SER A 97 -6.93 -18.25 -6.16
C SER A 97 -6.58 -18.35 -4.67
N ARG A 98 -5.31 -18.30 -4.31
CA ARG A 98 -4.88 -18.21 -2.90
C ARG A 98 -5.17 -16.84 -2.30
N LEU A 99 -5.08 -15.79 -3.12
CA LEU A 99 -5.25 -14.41 -2.66
C LEU A 99 -6.72 -14.04 -2.44
N ILE A 100 -7.61 -14.47 -3.35
CA ILE A 100 -9.04 -14.12 -3.35
C ILE A 100 -9.98 -15.32 -3.18
N GLY A 101 -9.46 -16.52 -2.94
CA GLY A 101 -10.22 -17.77 -2.87
C GLY A 101 -10.34 -18.47 -4.22
N ALA A 102 -10.45 -19.80 -4.20
CA ALA A 102 -10.69 -20.60 -5.39
C ALA A 102 -12.16 -20.54 -5.81
N PRO A 103 -12.50 -20.57 -7.12
CA PRO A 103 -13.88 -20.69 -7.58
C PRO A 103 -14.53 -22.00 -7.12
N ALA A 104 -15.86 -22.00 -7.03
CA ALA A 104 -16.63 -23.20 -6.67
C ALA A 104 -16.30 -24.38 -7.59
N GLY A 105 -16.05 -25.55 -7.02
CA GLY A 105 -15.68 -26.77 -7.72
C GLY A 105 -14.17 -26.98 -7.93
N TYR A 106 -13.33 -26.05 -7.55
CA TYR A 106 -11.86 -26.21 -7.57
C TYR A 106 -11.31 -26.61 -6.21
N VAL A 107 -10.14 -27.27 -6.22
CA VAL A 107 -9.42 -27.63 -5.00
C VAL A 107 -9.07 -26.38 -4.21
N GLY A 108 -9.37 -26.38 -2.90
CA GLY A 108 -9.14 -25.20 -2.04
C GLY A 108 -10.29 -24.21 -1.99
N PHE A 109 -11.44 -24.48 -2.61
CA PHE A 109 -12.64 -23.61 -2.55
C PHE A 109 -13.07 -23.30 -1.11
N GLU A 110 -12.97 -24.26 -0.18
CA GLU A 110 -13.34 -24.05 1.23
C GLU A 110 -12.40 -23.09 1.98
N GLN A 111 -11.25 -22.76 1.39
CA GLN A 111 -10.31 -21.79 1.93
C GLN A 111 -10.65 -20.41 1.37
N GLY A 112 -10.97 -19.46 2.25
CA GLY A 112 -11.19 -18.05 1.87
C GLY A 112 -9.95 -17.42 1.24
N GLY A 113 -10.12 -16.23 0.70
CA GLY A 113 -9.01 -15.48 0.14
C GLY A 113 -8.08 -14.93 1.22
N LEU A 114 -6.78 -15.22 1.15
CA LEU A 114 -5.79 -14.77 2.13
C LEU A 114 -5.81 -13.24 2.33
N LEU A 115 -6.01 -12.47 1.27
CA LEU A 115 -6.08 -11.01 1.34
C LEU A 115 -7.33 -10.55 2.10
N VAL A 116 -8.49 -11.14 1.78
CA VAL A 116 -9.76 -10.84 2.44
C VAL A 116 -9.70 -11.18 3.91
N ASP A 117 -9.19 -12.36 4.24
CA ASP A 117 -9.07 -12.82 5.62
C ASP A 117 -8.10 -11.97 6.45
N ALA A 118 -6.96 -11.60 5.86
CA ALA A 118 -5.96 -10.76 6.54
C ALA A 118 -6.56 -9.39 6.91
N VAL A 119 -7.27 -8.74 5.98
CA VAL A 119 -7.88 -7.43 6.22
C VAL A 119 -9.09 -7.53 7.16
N ARG A 120 -9.90 -8.59 7.08
CA ARG A 120 -10.98 -8.82 8.05
C ARG A 120 -10.48 -9.00 9.48
N LYS A 121 -9.36 -9.71 9.66
CA LYS A 121 -8.71 -9.87 10.97
C LYS A 121 -8.13 -8.57 11.49
N SER A 122 -7.61 -7.74 10.61
CA SER A 122 -6.94 -6.48 10.96
C SER A 122 -7.42 -5.34 10.05
N PRO A 123 -8.63 -4.81 10.31
CA PRO A 123 -9.24 -3.79 9.44
C PRO A 123 -8.52 -2.44 9.46
N TYR A 124 -7.65 -2.23 10.45
CA TYR A 124 -6.75 -1.08 10.53
C TYR A 124 -5.34 -1.57 10.30
N CYS A 125 -4.83 -1.40 9.10
CA CYS A 125 -3.50 -1.92 8.76
C CYS A 125 -2.81 -1.07 7.68
N VAL A 126 -1.49 -1.25 7.61
CA VAL A 126 -0.70 -0.96 6.42
C VAL A 126 -0.60 -2.26 5.64
N LEU A 127 -1.17 -2.28 4.44
CA LEU A 127 -1.08 -3.38 3.49
C LEU A 127 0.04 -3.07 2.50
N LEU A 128 1.09 -3.87 2.52
CA LEU A 128 2.19 -3.81 1.59
C LEU A 128 2.06 -4.90 0.53
N LEU A 129 2.03 -4.50 -0.73
CA LEU A 129 2.13 -5.37 -1.90
C LEU A 129 3.52 -5.16 -2.50
N ASP A 130 4.44 -6.05 -2.17
CA ASP A 130 5.85 -5.93 -2.54
C ASP A 130 6.09 -6.47 -3.95
N GLU A 131 6.91 -5.77 -4.75
CA GLU A 131 7.26 -6.12 -6.14
C GLU A 131 6.05 -6.27 -7.07
N ILE A 132 5.18 -5.25 -7.07
CA ILE A 132 3.89 -5.28 -7.80
C ILE A 132 4.05 -5.57 -9.30
N GLU A 133 5.19 -5.22 -9.91
CA GLU A 133 5.49 -5.51 -11.31
C GLU A 133 5.60 -6.99 -11.64
N LYS A 134 5.75 -7.85 -10.63
CA LYS A 134 5.80 -9.30 -10.80
C LYS A 134 4.43 -9.96 -10.73
N ALA A 135 3.42 -9.24 -10.27
CA ALA A 135 2.07 -9.75 -10.13
C ALA A 135 1.46 -10.14 -11.47
N HIS A 136 0.66 -11.20 -11.49
CA HIS A 136 -0.18 -11.51 -12.65
C HIS A 136 -1.15 -10.36 -12.95
N SER A 137 -1.51 -10.16 -14.23
CA SER A 137 -2.37 -9.06 -14.67
C SER A 137 -3.72 -8.98 -13.94
N ASP A 138 -4.30 -10.11 -13.57
CA ASP A 138 -5.60 -10.14 -12.87
C ASP A 138 -5.55 -9.52 -11.47
N ILE A 139 -4.37 -9.47 -10.83
CA ILE A 139 -4.20 -8.79 -9.55
C ILE A 139 -4.43 -7.29 -9.69
N TYR A 140 -4.06 -6.68 -10.81
CA TYR A 140 -4.36 -5.27 -11.07
C TYR A 140 -5.87 -4.99 -11.11
N ASN A 141 -6.69 -5.92 -11.64
CA ASN A 141 -8.14 -5.77 -11.64
C ASN A 141 -8.71 -5.81 -10.20
N ILE A 142 -8.16 -6.69 -9.36
CA ILE A 142 -8.52 -6.76 -7.94
C ILE A 142 -8.15 -5.45 -7.22
N LEU A 143 -6.95 -4.93 -7.49
CA LEU A 143 -6.50 -3.67 -6.92
C LEU A 143 -7.37 -2.49 -7.36
N LEU A 144 -7.74 -2.41 -8.65
CA LEU A 144 -8.66 -1.38 -9.14
C LEU A 144 -9.99 -1.41 -8.38
N GLN A 145 -10.58 -2.60 -8.17
CA GLN A 145 -11.80 -2.74 -7.37
C GLN A 145 -11.61 -2.21 -5.94
N ILE A 146 -10.50 -2.57 -5.27
CA ILE A 146 -10.20 -2.10 -3.92
C ILE A 146 -10.02 -0.58 -3.89
N LEU A 147 -9.31 -0.03 -4.86
CA LEU A 147 -9.04 1.42 -4.95
C LEU A 147 -10.31 2.22 -5.24
N ASP A 148 -11.26 1.66 -5.97
CA ASP A 148 -12.49 2.34 -6.33
C ASP A 148 -13.59 2.24 -5.29
N SER A 149 -13.77 1.09 -4.66
CA SER A 149 -14.89 0.83 -3.74
C SER A 149 -14.48 0.61 -2.29
N ALA A 150 -13.17 0.61 -1.99
CA ALA A 150 -12.60 0.23 -0.69
C ALA A 150 -13.17 -1.08 -0.15
N SER A 151 -13.48 -2.03 -1.03
CA SER A 151 -14.01 -3.33 -0.63
C SER A 151 -13.58 -4.43 -1.60
N LEU A 152 -13.44 -5.63 -1.06
CA LEU A 152 -13.19 -6.85 -1.84
C LEU A 152 -14.01 -7.97 -1.26
N THR A 153 -14.64 -8.76 -2.12
CA THR A 153 -15.37 -9.97 -1.74
C THR A 153 -14.65 -11.17 -2.33
N ASP A 154 -14.37 -12.16 -1.49
CA ASP A 154 -13.77 -13.42 -1.94
C ASP A 154 -14.81 -14.34 -2.60
N ASN A 155 -14.34 -15.47 -3.13
CA ASN A 155 -15.20 -16.44 -3.81
C ASN A 155 -16.14 -17.20 -2.85
N LEU A 156 -15.95 -17.10 -1.54
CA LEU A 156 -16.88 -17.60 -0.52
C LEU A 156 -17.96 -16.58 -0.14
N GLY A 157 -17.93 -15.37 -0.70
CA GLY A 157 -18.84 -14.28 -0.34
C GLY A 157 -18.40 -13.49 0.90
N ASN A 158 -17.23 -13.75 1.46
CA ASN A 158 -16.71 -12.94 2.56
C ASN A 158 -16.25 -11.59 2.03
N ARG A 159 -16.73 -10.52 2.63
CA ARG A 159 -16.37 -9.15 2.26
C ARG A 159 -15.40 -8.54 3.27
N ALA A 160 -14.31 -7.95 2.78
CA ALA A 160 -13.38 -7.13 3.54
C ALA A 160 -13.61 -5.64 3.21
N ASP A 161 -13.47 -4.79 4.23
CA ASP A 161 -13.55 -3.32 4.12
C ASP A 161 -12.14 -2.72 4.22
N PHE A 162 -11.75 -1.98 3.18
CA PHE A 162 -10.43 -1.37 3.05
C PHE A 162 -10.43 0.14 3.38
N LYS A 163 -11.54 0.71 3.86
CA LYS A 163 -11.65 2.14 4.18
C LYS A 163 -10.64 2.63 5.21
N ASN A 164 -10.21 1.74 6.10
CA ASN A 164 -9.23 2.03 7.14
C ASN A 164 -7.84 1.43 6.85
N VAL A 165 -7.59 1.06 5.60
CA VAL A 165 -6.32 0.47 5.15
C VAL A 165 -5.48 1.53 4.45
N ILE A 166 -4.18 1.53 4.72
CA ILE A 166 -3.18 2.25 3.94
C ILE A 166 -2.54 1.23 3.01
N ILE A 167 -2.71 1.43 1.70
CA ILE A 167 -2.16 0.51 0.69
C ILE A 167 -0.83 1.08 0.20
N ILE A 168 0.22 0.27 0.25
CA ILE A 168 1.53 0.60 -0.29
C ILE A 168 1.92 -0.50 -1.27
N MET A 169 2.25 -0.11 -2.49
CA MET A 169 2.79 -0.97 -3.52
C MET A 169 4.24 -0.60 -3.74
N THR A 170 5.15 -1.56 -3.78
CA THR A 170 6.54 -1.29 -4.15
C THR A 170 6.82 -1.81 -5.54
N SER A 171 7.70 -1.12 -6.26
CA SER A 171 8.20 -1.56 -7.56
C SER A 171 9.69 -1.27 -7.70
N ASN A 172 10.39 -2.18 -8.37
CA ASN A 172 11.76 -2.00 -8.81
C ASN A 172 11.85 -1.60 -10.29
N ALA A 173 10.71 -1.45 -10.98
CA ALA A 173 10.65 -0.98 -12.36
C ALA A 173 11.20 0.46 -12.46
N GLY A 174 11.90 0.74 -13.55
CA GLY A 174 12.55 2.05 -13.78
C GLY A 174 13.93 2.22 -13.14
N SER A 175 14.37 1.31 -12.28
CA SER A 175 15.72 1.42 -11.68
C SER A 175 16.86 1.15 -12.66
N LYS A 176 16.58 0.48 -13.80
CA LYS A 176 17.57 0.18 -14.85
C LYS A 176 17.72 1.31 -15.87
N ASP A 177 16.71 2.18 -16.00
CA ASP A 177 16.68 3.24 -17.02
C ASP A 177 17.11 4.61 -16.50
N SER A 178 17.40 4.76 -15.23
CA SER A 178 17.85 6.03 -14.64
C SER A 178 19.26 6.46 -15.09
N ASN A 179 19.98 5.62 -15.81
CA ASN A 179 21.28 5.97 -16.41
C ASN A 179 21.19 6.54 -17.83
N THR A 180 20.00 6.61 -18.45
CA THR A 180 19.85 7.03 -19.86
C THR A 180 18.92 8.23 -20.10
N LEU A 181 18.24 8.73 -19.06
CA LEU A 181 17.47 9.98 -19.16
C LEU A 181 18.16 11.07 -18.37
N GLY A 182 19.36 11.44 -18.84
CA GLY A 182 19.99 12.69 -18.43
C GLY A 182 19.14 13.85 -18.87
N PHE A 183 18.85 14.75 -17.96
CA PHE A 183 18.15 16.03 -18.14
C PHE A 183 18.87 17.02 -19.09
N ASN A 184 19.73 16.55 -19.99
CA ASN A 184 20.54 17.34 -20.91
C ASN A 184 19.94 17.52 -22.32
N ALA A 185 18.75 16.96 -22.60
CA ALA A 185 18.14 17.13 -23.93
C ALA A 185 17.28 18.40 -24.08
N ALA A 186 17.06 19.18 -23.01
CA ALA A 186 16.17 20.34 -23.04
C ALA A 186 16.88 21.71 -23.16
N LEU A 187 18.22 21.74 -23.23
CA LEU A 187 18.99 23.01 -23.31
C LEU A 187 19.74 23.24 -24.63
N GLN A 188 19.57 22.40 -25.65
CA GLN A 188 20.27 22.58 -26.94
C GLN A 188 19.41 23.13 -28.09
N HIS A 189 18.16 23.56 -27.85
CA HIS A 189 17.35 24.23 -28.88
C HIS A 189 16.96 25.67 -28.50
N LYS A 190 17.95 26.46 -28.09
CA LYS A 190 17.83 27.92 -28.08
C LYS A 190 19.19 28.57 -28.33
N ASN A 191 19.72 28.39 -29.52
CA ASN A 191 20.69 29.29 -30.18
C ASN A 191 20.88 28.75 -31.61
N ASP A 192 20.00 29.18 -32.49
CA ASP A 192 20.23 29.55 -33.90
C ASP A 192 19.09 30.46 -34.35
#